data_27a976e0db263f2bc241af137099903f
#
_entry.id   27a976e0db263f2bc241af137099903f
#
_cell.length_a   1.000
_cell.length_b   1.000
_cell.length_c   1.000
_cell.angle_alpha   90.00
_cell.angle_beta   90.00
_cell.angle_gamma   90.00
#
_symmetry.space_group_name_H-M   'P 1'
#
loop_
_entity.id
_entity.type
_entity.pdbx_description
1 polymer ?
#
loop_
_entity_poly.entity_id
_entity_poly.type
_entity_poly.pdbx_seq_one_letter_code
_entity_poly.pdbx_strand_id
1 'polypeptide(L)'
;MAAPRNVFKDRLRSQQIGLFATLNSPALAELLAGTGFDWILIDTEHSPGEMGDVVAQLHALQGHEISVIVRPAWSDMVLIKRLLDAGAQSLLIPNVQTAQEAASAVSYARYPPAGVRGVSGGSRASQYGQSADYLRTADEQICILVQIETPLAVSNLEAIAAVPGVDGLFIGPNDLAASMGYLGDAQHPAVQAAVVEGFARMRGAKQAPILTQGRIKFAAFKLRRTARFGDLNGLLPVLDNMAHSQPR
;
A
#
# COMPACT_ATOMS: atom_id res chain seq x y z
N MET A 1 5.78 20.74 16.43
CA MET A 1 6.43 19.49 15.97
C MET A 1 6.04 19.27 14.51
N ALA A 2 6.95 18.75 13.69
CA ALA A 2 6.70 18.38 12.30
C ALA A 2 5.75 17.16 12.20
N ALA A 3 5.30 16.83 10.98
CA ALA A 3 4.55 15.61 10.74
C ALA A 3 5.34 14.37 11.21
N PRO A 4 4.67 13.33 11.71
CA PRO A 4 5.34 12.08 12.09
C PRO A 4 6.11 11.49 10.90
N ARG A 5 7.29 10.94 11.19
CA ARG A 5 8.17 10.35 10.16
C ARG A 5 7.51 9.13 9.52
N ASN A 6 7.55 9.02 8.20
CA ASN A 6 7.09 7.86 7.45
C ASN A 6 8.24 6.89 7.15
N VAL A 7 8.43 5.91 8.03
CA VAL A 7 9.49 4.91 7.93
C VAL A 7 9.36 4.05 6.66
N PHE A 8 8.13 3.75 6.23
CA PHE A 8 7.90 3.01 4.99
C PHE A 8 8.44 3.78 3.77
N LYS A 9 8.12 5.08 3.68
CA LYS A 9 8.60 5.94 2.60
C LYS A 9 10.12 6.02 2.55
N ASP A 10 10.77 6.16 3.69
CA ASP A 10 12.23 6.21 3.79
C ASP A 10 12.91 4.92 3.31
N ARG A 11 12.23 3.78 3.48
CA ARG A 11 12.74 2.44 3.14
C ARG A 11 12.27 1.93 1.78
N LEU A 12 11.60 2.74 0.95
CA LEU A 12 11.05 2.29 -0.34
C LEU A 12 12.10 1.67 -1.28
N ARG A 13 13.36 2.06 -1.16
CA ARG A 13 14.46 1.49 -1.97
C ARG A 13 15.08 0.22 -1.38
N SER A 14 14.66 -0.17 -0.19
CA SER A 14 15.08 -1.41 0.46
C SER A 14 14.06 -2.50 0.21
N GLN A 15 14.49 -3.75 0.26
CA GLN A 15 13.57 -4.88 0.26
C GLN A 15 12.73 -4.84 1.55
N GLN A 16 11.42 -4.93 1.40
CA GLN A 16 10.47 -4.97 2.49
C GLN A 16 9.46 -6.08 2.23
N ILE A 17 9.07 -6.81 3.28
CA ILE A 17 8.08 -7.88 3.22
C ILE A 17 6.90 -7.47 4.10
N GLY A 18 5.70 -7.57 3.57
CA GLY A 18 4.49 -7.25 4.31
C GLY A 18 3.29 -8.08 3.88
N LEU A 19 2.15 -7.78 4.42
CA LEU A 19 0.91 -8.53 4.19
C LEU A 19 -0.31 -7.64 4.07
N PHE A 20 -1.38 -8.18 3.46
CA PHE A 20 -2.69 -7.56 3.37
C PHE A 20 -3.58 -8.00 4.53
N ALA A 21 -4.06 -7.06 5.33
CA ALA A 21 -5.05 -7.27 6.38
C ALA A 21 -6.46 -7.07 5.82
N THR A 22 -7.07 -8.17 5.39
CA THR A 22 -8.41 -8.17 4.76
C THR A 22 -9.54 -8.57 5.71
N LEU A 23 -9.24 -8.84 6.98
CA LEU A 23 -10.22 -9.29 7.97
C LEU A 23 -10.75 -8.17 8.88
N ASN A 24 -10.30 -6.93 8.70
CA ASN A 24 -10.73 -5.76 9.47
C ASN A 24 -10.76 -5.94 10.99
N SER A 25 -9.76 -6.64 11.52
CA SER A 25 -9.65 -6.93 12.95
C SER A 25 -8.47 -6.17 13.57
N PRO A 26 -8.72 -5.22 14.47
CA PRO A 26 -7.66 -4.54 15.21
C PRO A 26 -6.78 -5.50 16.01
N ALA A 27 -7.38 -6.52 16.64
CA ALA A 27 -6.65 -7.54 17.40
C ALA A 27 -5.74 -8.39 16.48
N LEU A 28 -6.19 -8.70 15.25
CA LEU A 28 -5.34 -9.39 14.29
C LEU A 28 -4.22 -8.49 13.78
N ALA A 29 -4.50 -7.21 13.55
CA ALA A 29 -3.48 -6.23 13.15
C ALA A 29 -2.37 -6.12 14.21
N GLU A 30 -2.72 -5.99 15.49
CA GLU A 30 -1.80 -5.96 16.62
C GLU A 30 -0.95 -7.24 16.71
N LEU A 31 -1.59 -8.41 16.59
CA LEU A 31 -0.90 -9.70 16.58
C LEU A 31 0.12 -9.77 15.44
N LEU A 32 -0.26 -9.35 14.25
CA LEU A 32 0.59 -9.36 13.07
C LEU A 32 1.75 -8.36 13.18
N ALA A 33 1.59 -7.27 13.91
CA ALA A 33 2.66 -6.30 14.13
C ALA A 33 3.88 -6.89 14.85
N GLY A 34 3.68 -7.95 15.69
CA GLY A 34 4.74 -8.67 16.38
C GLY A 34 5.42 -9.77 15.56
N THR A 35 5.04 -10.02 14.30
CA THR A 35 5.49 -11.19 13.52
C THR A 35 6.69 -10.94 12.62
N GLY A 36 7.30 -9.73 12.65
CA GLY A 36 8.51 -9.40 11.90
C GLY A 36 8.27 -8.95 10.44
N PHE A 37 7.03 -8.68 10.04
CA PHE A 37 6.75 -8.01 8.78
C PHE A 37 7.17 -6.54 8.84
N ASP A 38 7.68 -6.01 7.70
CA ASP A 38 8.07 -4.60 7.59
C ASP A 38 6.84 -3.68 7.47
N TRP A 39 5.77 -4.17 6.85
CA TRP A 39 4.55 -3.40 6.66
C TRP A 39 3.29 -4.28 6.65
N ILE A 40 2.17 -3.66 7.01
CA ILE A 40 0.82 -4.19 6.91
C ILE A 40 -0.03 -3.26 6.04
N LEU A 41 -0.83 -3.83 5.13
CA LEU A 41 -1.78 -3.08 4.34
C LEU A 41 -3.20 -3.32 4.86
N ILE A 42 -3.82 -2.26 5.36
CA ILE A 42 -5.25 -2.23 5.69
C ILE A 42 -6.01 -2.02 4.38
N ASP A 43 -6.84 -2.99 4.05
CA ASP A 43 -7.56 -3.02 2.78
C ASP A 43 -9.00 -2.55 2.97
N THR A 44 -9.41 -1.50 2.24
CA THR A 44 -10.81 -1.05 2.20
C THR A 44 -11.43 -1.17 0.80
N GLU A 45 -10.71 -1.76 -0.16
CA GLU A 45 -11.22 -2.05 -1.50
C GLU A 45 -11.92 -3.42 -1.54
N HIS A 46 -11.26 -4.48 -1.07
CA HIS A 46 -11.76 -5.86 -1.12
C HIS A 46 -12.00 -6.45 0.27
N SER A 47 -12.30 -5.60 1.24
CA SER A 47 -12.69 -6.01 2.57
C SER A 47 -13.86 -5.16 3.07
N PRO A 48 -14.68 -5.66 3.99
CA PRO A 48 -15.87 -4.94 4.45
C PRO A 48 -15.58 -3.76 5.40
N GLY A 49 -14.30 -3.31 5.49
CA GLY A 49 -13.87 -2.29 6.45
C GLY A 49 -14.31 -0.88 6.09
N GLU A 50 -14.85 -0.22 7.10
CA GLU A 50 -15.22 1.17 7.07
C GLU A 50 -14.15 2.04 7.76
N MET A 51 -14.31 3.37 7.69
CA MET A 51 -13.36 4.32 8.31
C MET A 51 -13.14 4.06 9.81
N GLY A 52 -14.16 3.62 10.54
CA GLY A 52 -14.04 3.26 11.95
C GLY A 52 -13.06 2.11 12.19
N ASP A 53 -13.12 1.09 11.32
CA ASP A 53 -12.24 -0.07 11.40
C ASP A 53 -10.80 0.28 11.05
N VAL A 54 -10.59 1.19 10.06
CA VAL A 54 -9.27 1.71 9.73
C VAL A 54 -8.67 2.44 10.93
N VAL A 55 -9.43 3.33 11.57
CA VAL A 55 -8.97 4.07 12.76
C VAL A 55 -8.64 3.11 13.91
N ALA A 56 -9.47 2.10 14.14
CA ALA A 56 -9.23 1.10 15.18
C ALA A 56 -7.95 0.28 14.92
N GLN A 57 -7.70 -0.12 13.67
CA GLN A 57 -6.47 -0.81 13.27
C GLN A 57 -5.24 0.10 13.38
N LEU A 58 -5.36 1.39 12.98
CA LEU A 58 -4.29 2.38 13.15
C LEU A 58 -3.95 2.62 14.63
N HIS A 59 -4.93 2.53 15.54
CA HIS A 59 -4.68 2.59 16.98
C HIS A 59 -3.98 1.33 17.48
N ALA A 60 -4.43 0.14 17.06
CA ALA A 60 -3.83 -1.13 17.44
C ALA A 60 -2.36 -1.25 16.99
N LEU A 61 -2.02 -0.63 15.87
CA LEU A 61 -0.66 -0.63 15.31
C LEU A 61 0.23 0.48 15.87
N GLN A 62 -0.33 1.40 16.66
CA GLN A 62 0.43 2.52 17.22
C GLN A 62 1.47 2.03 18.22
N GLY A 63 2.72 2.47 18.04
CA GLY A 63 3.84 2.08 18.90
C GLY A 63 4.56 0.78 18.48
N HIS A 64 4.07 0.08 17.46
CA HIS A 64 4.77 -1.03 16.84
C HIS A 64 5.72 -0.53 15.73
N GLU A 65 6.80 -1.29 15.48
CA GLU A 65 7.78 -0.94 14.44
C GLU A 65 7.32 -1.28 13.00
N ILE A 66 6.09 -1.78 12.83
CA ILE A 66 5.50 -2.10 11.53
C ILE A 66 4.99 -0.83 10.84
N SER A 67 5.25 -0.71 9.56
CA SER A 67 4.70 0.39 8.75
C SER A 67 3.28 0.08 8.29
N VAL A 68 2.44 1.10 8.19
CA VAL A 68 1.04 0.92 7.76
C VAL A 68 0.82 1.56 6.39
N ILE A 69 0.26 0.77 5.47
CA ILE A 69 -0.27 1.22 4.19
C ILE A 69 -1.78 1.05 4.25
N VAL A 70 -2.54 1.99 3.68
CA VAL A 70 -3.99 1.83 3.54
C VAL A 70 -4.36 1.85 2.07
N ARG A 71 -5.17 0.90 1.62
CA ARG A 71 -5.74 0.92 0.29
C ARG A 71 -7.17 1.48 0.38
N PRO A 72 -7.44 2.66 -0.19
CA PRO A 72 -8.80 3.19 -0.30
C PRO A 72 -9.64 2.29 -1.21
N ALA A 73 -10.96 2.32 -1.04
CA ALA A 73 -11.88 1.57 -1.89
C ALA A 73 -11.85 2.02 -3.36
N TRP A 74 -11.46 3.27 -3.60
CA TRP A 74 -11.32 3.86 -4.93
C TRP A 74 -10.37 5.05 -4.90
N SER A 75 -9.88 5.48 -6.08
CA SER A 75 -9.15 6.75 -6.25
C SER A 75 -10.12 7.93 -6.17
N ASP A 76 -10.49 8.32 -4.96
CA ASP A 76 -11.47 9.35 -4.68
C ASP A 76 -10.92 10.40 -3.70
N MET A 77 -11.18 11.67 -4.00
CA MET A 77 -10.67 12.80 -3.20
C MET A 77 -11.16 12.76 -1.75
N VAL A 78 -12.40 12.35 -1.52
CA VAL A 78 -12.99 12.33 -0.17
C VAL A 78 -12.42 11.17 0.64
N LEU A 79 -12.29 9.97 0.02
CA LEU A 79 -11.72 8.79 0.66
C LEU A 79 -10.25 9.04 1.03
N ILE A 80 -9.44 9.53 0.09
CA ILE A 80 -8.03 9.83 0.30
C ILE A 80 -7.85 10.84 1.43
N LYS A 81 -8.59 11.96 1.40
CA LYS A 81 -8.55 12.97 2.46
C LYS A 81 -8.88 12.36 3.84
N ARG A 82 -9.96 11.59 3.94
CA ARG A 82 -10.41 10.99 5.21
C ARG A 82 -9.38 10.03 5.78
N LEU A 83 -8.76 9.20 4.95
CA LEU A 83 -7.70 8.26 5.36
C LEU A 83 -6.47 9.01 5.86
N LEU A 84 -6.05 10.06 5.15
CA LEU A 84 -4.92 10.90 5.56
C LEU A 84 -5.22 11.62 6.87
N ASP A 85 -6.44 12.13 7.07
CA ASP A 85 -6.85 12.80 8.31
C ASP A 85 -6.96 11.81 9.50
N ALA A 86 -7.28 10.54 9.23
CA ALA A 86 -7.21 9.46 10.20
C ALA A 86 -5.77 9.09 10.61
N GLY A 87 -4.77 9.61 9.90
CA GLY A 87 -3.35 9.42 10.20
C GLY A 87 -2.64 8.35 9.37
N ALA A 88 -3.27 7.83 8.32
CA ALA A 88 -2.56 7.05 7.31
C ALA A 88 -1.53 7.95 6.61
N GLN A 89 -0.29 7.47 6.46
CA GLN A 89 0.77 8.22 5.77
C GLN A 89 1.13 7.59 4.43
N SER A 90 0.85 6.30 4.24
CA SER A 90 1.12 5.59 3.00
C SER A 90 -0.19 5.05 2.44
N LEU A 91 -0.47 5.36 1.19
CA LEU A 91 -1.68 4.92 0.48
C LEU A 91 -1.29 4.10 -0.74
N LEU A 92 -2.03 2.99 -1.00
CA LEU A 92 -1.98 2.25 -2.25
C LEU A 92 -3.26 2.54 -3.04
N ILE A 93 -3.14 3.38 -4.05
CA ILE A 93 -4.28 3.83 -4.85
C ILE A 93 -4.60 2.78 -5.93
N PRO A 94 -5.80 2.17 -5.92
CA PRO A 94 -6.17 1.15 -6.89
C PRO A 94 -6.49 1.71 -8.26
N ASN A 95 -6.43 0.86 -9.28
CA ASN A 95 -6.94 1.05 -10.63
C ASN A 95 -6.47 2.35 -11.32
N VAL A 96 -5.19 2.68 -11.19
CA VAL A 96 -4.58 3.83 -11.88
C VAL A 96 -4.09 3.39 -13.26
N GLN A 97 -4.66 3.97 -14.32
CA GLN A 97 -4.42 3.55 -15.71
C GLN A 97 -3.65 4.58 -16.53
N THR A 98 -3.66 5.83 -16.11
CA THR A 98 -3.06 6.96 -16.85
C THR A 98 -2.25 7.86 -15.93
N ALA A 99 -1.32 8.63 -16.52
CA ALA A 99 -0.58 9.66 -15.80
C ALA A 99 -1.51 10.75 -15.21
N GLN A 100 -2.64 11.04 -15.89
CA GLN A 100 -3.63 12.00 -15.39
C GLN A 100 -4.32 11.49 -14.12
N GLU A 101 -4.71 10.22 -14.07
CA GLU A 101 -5.30 9.60 -12.88
C GLU A 101 -4.29 9.56 -11.71
N ALA A 102 -3.03 9.24 -12.00
CA ALA A 102 -1.96 9.29 -11.02
C ALA A 102 -1.75 10.71 -10.48
N ALA A 103 -1.74 11.72 -11.37
CA ALA A 103 -1.64 13.13 -10.96
C ALA A 103 -2.84 13.59 -10.11
N SER A 104 -4.04 13.11 -10.44
CA SER A 104 -5.25 13.38 -9.64
C SER A 104 -5.12 12.77 -8.24
N ALA A 105 -4.68 11.51 -8.13
CA ALA A 105 -4.47 10.85 -6.84
C ALA A 105 -3.44 11.59 -5.97
N VAL A 106 -2.33 12.04 -6.55
CA VAL A 106 -1.33 12.87 -5.86
C VAL A 106 -1.95 14.19 -5.41
N SER A 107 -2.71 14.88 -6.28
CA SER A 107 -3.38 16.15 -5.97
C SER A 107 -4.37 16.01 -4.80
N TYR A 108 -5.11 14.90 -4.72
CA TYR A 108 -6.04 14.61 -3.62
C TYR A 108 -5.34 14.43 -2.26
N ALA A 109 -4.06 14.05 -2.28
CA ALA A 109 -3.26 13.83 -1.10
C ALA A 109 -2.50 15.08 -0.61
N ARG A 110 -2.40 16.14 -1.43
CA ARG A 110 -1.60 17.35 -1.17
C ARG A 110 -2.48 18.53 -0.79
N TYR A 111 -1.99 19.33 0.16
CA TYR A 111 -2.65 20.61 0.48
C TYR A 111 -2.41 21.66 -0.61
N PRO A 112 -3.32 22.64 -0.76
CA PRO A 112 -3.09 23.79 -1.64
C PRO A 112 -1.79 24.53 -1.26
N PRO A 113 -1.01 25.06 -2.24
CA PRO A 113 -1.31 25.10 -3.68
C PRO A 113 -0.86 23.84 -4.46
N ALA A 114 -0.20 22.87 -3.83
CA ALA A 114 0.36 21.68 -4.48
C ALA A 114 -0.74 20.65 -4.89
N GLY A 115 -1.92 20.74 -4.27
CA GLY A 115 -3.06 19.87 -4.54
C GLY A 115 -4.37 20.47 -4.05
N VAL A 116 -5.36 19.61 -3.83
CA VAL A 116 -6.75 20.00 -3.48
C VAL A 116 -7.25 19.36 -2.18
N ARG A 117 -6.38 18.75 -1.38
CA ARG A 117 -6.75 18.16 -0.10
C ARG A 117 -7.36 19.22 0.81
N GLY A 118 -8.58 18.97 1.34
CA GLY A 118 -9.22 19.83 2.31
C GLY A 118 -8.42 19.90 3.62
N VAL A 119 -8.32 21.09 4.21
CA VAL A 119 -7.49 21.37 5.39
C VAL A 119 -8.26 21.10 6.68
N SER A 120 -7.68 20.31 7.59
CA SER A 120 -8.13 20.17 8.97
C SER A 120 -6.94 20.28 9.92
N GLY A 121 -6.96 21.30 10.79
CA GLY A 121 -5.89 21.48 11.78
C GLY A 121 -5.99 20.56 13.00
N GLY A 122 -7.17 20.02 13.29
CA GLY A 122 -7.46 19.21 14.49
C GLY A 122 -7.64 17.70 14.23
N SER A 123 -7.17 17.19 13.09
CA SER A 123 -7.29 15.76 12.74
C SER A 123 -6.31 14.90 13.56
N ARG A 124 -6.54 13.58 13.59
CA ARG A 124 -5.60 12.61 14.20
C ARG A 124 -4.21 12.72 13.59
N ALA A 125 -4.12 12.95 12.27
CA ALA A 125 -2.86 13.12 11.56
C ALA A 125 -1.98 14.26 12.13
N SER A 126 -2.58 15.35 12.57
CA SER A 126 -1.91 16.46 13.23
C SER A 126 -1.76 16.27 14.75
N GLN A 127 -1.98 15.06 15.27
CA GLN A 127 -2.05 14.79 16.71
C GLN A 127 -3.07 15.73 17.40
N TYR A 128 -4.24 15.87 16.78
CA TYR A 128 -5.33 16.74 17.27
C TYR A 128 -4.89 18.21 17.45
N GLY A 129 -4.05 18.70 16.54
CA GLY A 129 -3.54 20.07 16.55
C GLY A 129 -2.27 20.28 17.39
N GLN A 130 -1.75 19.26 18.06
CA GLN A 130 -0.52 19.36 18.84
C GLN A 130 0.74 19.46 17.97
N SER A 131 0.66 18.98 16.72
CA SER A 131 1.75 19.06 15.73
C SER A 131 1.61 20.37 14.93
N ALA A 132 2.13 21.48 15.45
CA ALA A 132 1.94 22.84 14.89
C ALA A 132 2.39 22.98 13.42
N ASP A 133 3.43 22.26 13.01
CA ASP A 133 3.97 22.33 11.65
C ASP A 133 3.42 21.26 10.72
N TYR A 134 2.44 20.45 11.16
CA TYR A 134 1.91 19.33 10.38
C TYR A 134 1.48 19.76 8.97
N LEU A 135 0.69 20.82 8.85
CA LEU A 135 0.17 21.27 7.56
C LEU A 135 1.27 21.67 6.56
N ARG A 136 2.43 22.09 7.06
CA ARG A 136 3.57 22.50 6.22
C ARG A 136 4.48 21.33 5.84
N THR A 137 4.52 20.28 6.66
CA THR A 137 5.47 19.16 6.52
C THR A 137 4.80 17.83 6.14
N ALA A 138 3.46 17.79 6.10
CA ALA A 138 2.71 16.57 5.82
C ALA A 138 3.09 15.95 4.47
N ASP A 139 3.24 16.77 3.43
CA ASP A 139 3.53 16.32 2.07
C ASP A 139 4.84 15.52 1.94
N GLU A 140 5.84 15.86 2.76
CA GLU A 140 7.11 15.15 2.81
C GLU A 140 6.94 13.71 3.35
N GLN A 141 5.96 13.52 4.24
CA GLN A 141 5.72 12.28 4.94
C GLN A 141 4.59 11.43 4.33
N ILE A 142 3.87 11.93 3.34
CA ILE A 142 2.85 11.17 2.61
C ILE A 142 3.52 10.38 1.48
N CYS A 143 3.23 9.08 1.42
CA CYS A 143 3.67 8.15 0.39
C CYS A 143 2.49 7.71 -0.46
N ILE A 144 2.55 7.94 -1.76
CA ILE A 144 1.54 7.54 -2.73
C ILE A 144 2.09 6.43 -3.62
N LEU A 145 1.52 5.25 -3.45
CA LEU A 145 1.72 4.11 -4.32
C LEU A 145 0.52 3.98 -5.26
N VAL A 146 0.74 3.60 -6.50
CA VAL A 146 -0.33 3.38 -7.47
C VAL A 146 -0.32 1.95 -8.00
N GLN A 147 -1.50 1.36 -8.17
CA GLN A 147 -1.70 -0.02 -8.56
C GLN A 147 -1.85 -0.13 -10.08
N ILE A 148 -0.97 -0.90 -10.71
CA ILE A 148 -0.91 -1.20 -12.14
C ILE A 148 -1.55 -2.58 -12.34
N GLU A 149 -2.75 -2.63 -12.90
CA GLU A 149 -3.55 -3.86 -12.90
C GLU A 149 -4.46 -4.02 -14.12
N THR A 150 -4.17 -3.25 -15.17
CA THR A 150 -4.80 -3.39 -16.48
C THR A 150 -3.76 -3.32 -17.59
N PRO A 151 -4.03 -3.89 -18.80
CA PRO A 151 -3.14 -3.72 -19.96
C PRO A 151 -2.85 -2.26 -20.31
N LEU A 152 -3.86 -1.37 -20.13
CA LEU A 152 -3.69 0.07 -20.33
C LEU A 152 -2.71 0.67 -19.33
N ALA A 153 -2.83 0.32 -18.04
CA ALA A 153 -1.90 0.77 -17.01
C ALA A 153 -0.47 0.27 -17.28
N VAL A 154 -0.32 -0.99 -17.72
CA VAL A 154 0.98 -1.55 -18.12
C VAL A 154 1.54 -0.77 -19.31
N SER A 155 0.74 -0.42 -20.32
CA SER A 155 1.22 0.36 -21.47
C SER A 155 1.68 1.78 -21.10
N ASN A 156 1.06 2.39 -20.09
CA ASN A 156 1.34 3.74 -19.61
C ASN A 156 2.33 3.80 -18.42
N LEU A 157 2.98 2.69 -18.10
CA LEU A 157 3.75 2.50 -16.85
C LEU A 157 4.78 3.62 -16.62
N GLU A 158 5.59 3.96 -17.63
CA GLU A 158 6.62 5.01 -17.50
C GLU A 158 6.00 6.40 -17.32
N ALA A 159 4.91 6.67 -18.03
CA ALA A 159 4.20 7.94 -17.90
C ALA A 159 3.59 8.10 -16.49
N ILE A 160 3.03 7.02 -15.93
CA ILE A 160 2.53 6.98 -14.57
C ILE A 160 3.69 7.15 -13.57
N ALA A 161 4.78 6.41 -13.74
CA ALA A 161 5.96 6.48 -12.89
C ALA A 161 6.63 7.87 -12.88
N ALA A 162 6.52 8.61 -13.97
CA ALA A 162 7.11 9.93 -14.12
C ALA A 162 6.30 11.05 -13.43
N VAL A 163 5.09 10.77 -12.95
CA VAL A 163 4.24 11.76 -12.27
C VAL A 163 4.88 12.20 -10.95
N PRO A 164 5.17 13.50 -10.77
CA PRO A 164 5.71 13.99 -9.51
C PRO A 164 4.79 13.70 -8.34
N GLY A 165 5.33 13.06 -7.30
CA GLY A 165 4.57 12.69 -6.10
C GLY A 165 4.04 11.24 -6.10
N VAL A 166 4.20 10.50 -7.19
CA VAL A 166 4.10 9.03 -7.18
C VAL A 166 5.40 8.49 -6.60
N ASP A 167 5.32 7.84 -5.46
CA ASP A 167 6.47 7.32 -4.72
C ASP A 167 6.79 5.87 -5.09
N GLY A 168 5.82 5.10 -5.61
CA GLY A 168 6.03 3.72 -6.03
C GLY A 168 4.89 3.15 -6.86
N LEU A 169 5.19 2.05 -7.55
CA LEU A 169 4.24 1.31 -8.38
C LEU A 169 4.04 -0.10 -7.81
N PHE A 170 2.82 -0.61 -7.92
CA PHE A 170 2.44 -1.93 -7.44
C PHE A 170 1.68 -2.69 -8.54
N ILE A 171 2.10 -3.88 -8.92
CA ILE A 171 1.37 -4.68 -9.90
C ILE A 171 0.31 -5.55 -9.21
N GLY A 172 -0.96 -5.42 -9.65
CA GLY A 172 -2.11 -6.22 -9.22
C GLY A 172 -2.36 -7.40 -10.16
N PRO A 173 -1.74 -8.60 -9.96
CA PRO A 173 -1.79 -9.67 -10.96
C PRO A 173 -3.15 -10.30 -11.14
N ASN A 174 -4.07 -10.24 -10.16
CA ASN A 174 -5.41 -10.82 -10.31
C ASN A 174 -6.28 -9.96 -11.22
N ASP A 175 -6.29 -8.65 -10.99
CA ASP A 175 -7.07 -7.71 -11.79
C ASP A 175 -6.45 -7.56 -13.19
N LEU A 176 -5.12 -7.62 -13.28
CA LEU A 176 -4.42 -7.70 -14.55
C LEU A 176 -4.84 -8.95 -15.34
N ALA A 177 -4.88 -10.12 -14.70
CA ALA A 177 -5.34 -11.36 -15.34
C ALA A 177 -6.79 -11.24 -15.82
N ALA A 178 -7.69 -10.73 -14.98
CA ALA A 178 -9.08 -10.50 -15.35
C ALA A 178 -9.20 -9.56 -16.55
N SER A 179 -8.47 -8.43 -16.53
CA SER A 179 -8.47 -7.45 -17.63
C SER A 179 -7.87 -7.99 -18.92
N MET A 180 -6.96 -8.95 -18.84
CA MET A 180 -6.38 -9.66 -19.99
C MET A 180 -7.27 -10.80 -20.53
N GLY A 181 -8.42 -11.07 -19.88
CA GLY A 181 -9.32 -12.16 -20.26
C GLY A 181 -9.00 -13.52 -19.59
N TYR A 182 -8.12 -13.54 -18.61
CA TYR A 182 -7.71 -14.74 -17.85
C TYR A 182 -8.25 -14.70 -16.41
N LEU A 183 -9.55 -14.44 -16.26
CA LEU A 183 -10.21 -14.33 -14.96
C LEU A 183 -9.95 -15.54 -14.06
N GLY A 184 -9.39 -15.30 -12.86
CA GLY A 184 -9.07 -16.34 -11.88
C GLY A 184 -7.75 -17.06 -12.13
N ASP A 185 -7.06 -16.82 -13.23
CA ASP A 185 -5.77 -17.43 -13.57
C ASP A 185 -4.63 -16.40 -13.68
N ALA A 186 -4.26 -15.82 -12.55
CA ALA A 186 -3.10 -14.93 -12.46
C ALA A 186 -1.76 -15.65 -12.76
N GLN A 187 -1.76 -17.00 -12.83
CA GLN A 187 -0.56 -17.78 -13.19
C GLN A 187 -0.48 -18.05 -14.69
N HIS A 188 -1.47 -17.65 -15.48
CA HIS A 188 -1.44 -17.81 -16.93
C HIS A 188 -0.13 -17.24 -17.53
N PRO A 189 0.54 -17.95 -18.45
CA PRO A 189 1.85 -17.52 -18.99
C PRO A 189 1.87 -16.10 -19.55
N ALA A 190 0.79 -15.67 -20.22
CA ALA A 190 0.69 -14.32 -20.76
C ALA A 190 0.63 -13.24 -19.65
N VAL A 191 -0.06 -13.54 -18.54
CA VAL A 191 -0.14 -12.64 -17.38
C VAL A 191 1.22 -12.54 -16.70
N GLN A 192 1.88 -13.69 -16.47
CA GLN A 192 3.20 -13.71 -15.87
C GLN A 192 4.24 -13.00 -16.76
N ALA A 193 4.16 -13.14 -18.07
CA ALA A 193 5.01 -12.39 -19.00
C ALA A 193 4.80 -10.87 -18.86
N ALA A 194 3.55 -10.40 -18.81
CA ALA A 194 3.22 -8.98 -18.60
C ALA A 194 3.72 -8.46 -17.25
N VAL A 195 3.61 -9.27 -16.19
CA VAL A 195 4.14 -8.94 -14.86
C VAL A 195 5.66 -8.82 -14.89
N VAL A 196 6.36 -9.78 -15.48
CA VAL A 196 7.84 -9.78 -15.59
C VAL A 196 8.33 -8.59 -16.44
N GLU A 197 7.66 -8.32 -17.56
CA GLU A 197 7.96 -7.16 -18.40
C GLU A 197 7.72 -5.85 -17.64
N GLY A 198 6.57 -5.72 -16.96
CA GLY A 198 6.26 -4.57 -16.12
C GLY A 198 7.37 -4.31 -15.10
N PHE A 199 7.84 -5.34 -14.39
CA PHE A 199 8.94 -5.19 -13.44
C PHE A 199 10.27 -4.81 -14.11
N ALA A 200 10.56 -5.33 -15.29
CA ALA A 200 11.77 -4.96 -16.01
C ALA A 200 11.76 -3.47 -16.40
N ARG A 201 10.61 -2.97 -16.87
CA ARG A 201 10.39 -1.56 -17.22
C ARG A 201 10.44 -0.65 -15.98
N MET A 202 9.81 -1.04 -14.89
CA MET A 202 9.88 -0.31 -13.61
C MET A 202 11.33 -0.13 -13.14
N ARG A 203 12.17 -1.17 -13.22
CA ARG A 203 13.59 -1.08 -12.86
C ARG A 203 14.37 -0.08 -13.70
N GLY A 204 13.98 0.14 -14.94
CA GLY A 204 14.54 1.16 -15.82
C GLY A 204 14.06 2.57 -15.50
N ALA A 205 12.90 2.73 -14.87
CA ALA A 205 12.34 4.01 -14.46
C ALA A 205 13.04 4.51 -13.19
N LYS A 206 13.86 5.55 -13.32
CA LYS A 206 14.72 6.06 -12.23
C LYS A 206 13.98 6.62 -11.02
N GLN A 207 12.65 6.79 -11.07
CA GLN A 207 11.90 7.62 -10.13
C GLN A 207 11.03 6.89 -9.12
N ALA A 208 10.57 5.66 -9.38
CA ALA A 208 9.72 4.95 -8.44
C ALA A 208 10.33 3.59 -8.06
N PRO A 209 10.50 3.30 -6.76
CA PRO A 209 10.85 1.96 -6.31
C PRO A 209 9.71 0.97 -6.56
N ILE A 210 10.07 -0.28 -6.73
CA ILE A 210 9.15 -1.35 -7.11
C ILE A 210 8.67 -2.08 -5.88
N LEU A 211 7.35 -2.19 -5.71
CA LEU A 211 6.74 -3.15 -4.82
C LEU A 211 6.32 -4.38 -5.62
N THR A 212 6.90 -5.53 -5.29
CA THR A 212 6.57 -6.80 -5.96
C THR A 212 5.55 -7.58 -5.15
N GLN A 213 4.42 -7.94 -5.76
CA GLN A 213 3.36 -8.69 -5.09
C GLN A 213 3.59 -10.20 -5.03
N GLY A 214 4.50 -10.76 -5.84
CA GLY A 214 4.58 -12.19 -6.10
C GLY A 214 4.68 -13.11 -4.89
N ARG A 215 5.32 -12.67 -3.80
CA ARG A 215 5.49 -13.47 -2.57
C ARG A 215 4.49 -13.11 -1.46
N ILE A 216 3.96 -11.90 -1.44
CA ILE A 216 3.11 -11.38 -0.36
C ILE A 216 1.71 -12.02 -0.39
N LYS A 217 1.08 -12.16 -1.55
CA LYS A 217 -0.20 -12.89 -1.66
C LYS A 217 -0.08 -14.37 -1.28
N PHE A 218 1.08 -14.98 -1.49
CA PHE A 218 1.31 -16.36 -1.08
C PHE A 218 1.31 -16.51 0.44
N ALA A 219 1.86 -15.56 1.19
CA ALA A 219 1.84 -15.58 2.64
C ALA A 219 0.43 -15.34 3.18
N ALA A 220 -0.32 -14.36 2.68
CA ALA A 220 -1.72 -14.11 3.07
C ALA A 220 -2.64 -15.27 2.67
N PHE A 221 -2.42 -15.90 1.52
CA PHE A 221 -3.18 -17.07 1.08
C PHE A 221 -2.80 -18.34 1.85
N LYS A 222 -1.52 -18.56 2.19
CA LYS A 222 -1.08 -19.66 3.06
C LYS A 222 -1.57 -19.48 4.49
N LEU A 223 -1.61 -18.26 5.01
CA LEU A 223 -2.25 -17.94 6.29
C LEU A 223 -3.72 -18.32 6.30
N ARG A 224 -4.48 -18.05 5.24
CA ARG A 224 -5.88 -18.50 5.11
C ARG A 224 -6.03 -20.01 5.09
N ARG A 225 -5.07 -20.76 4.53
CA ARG A 225 -5.16 -22.22 4.36
C ARG A 225 -4.52 -23.02 5.47
N THR A 226 -3.51 -22.50 6.17
CA THR A 226 -2.73 -23.22 7.19
C THR A 226 -3.02 -22.77 8.62
N ALA A 227 -3.52 -21.56 8.82
CA ALA A 227 -3.92 -21.14 10.14
C ALA A 227 -5.31 -21.71 10.48
N ARG A 228 -5.35 -22.85 11.13
CA ARG A 228 -6.41 -23.13 12.09
C ARG A 228 -6.27 -22.08 13.19
N PHE A 229 -7.34 -21.37 13.49
CA PHE A 229 -7.40 -20.44 14.62
C PHE A 229 -6.72 -21.08 15.84
N GLY A 230 -5.62 -20.50 16.31
CA GLY A 230 -4.88 -20.98 17.49
C GLY A 230 -3.48 -21.55 17.25
N ASP A 231 -3.02 -21.74 16.01
CA ASP A 231 -1.68 -22.27 15.75
C ASP A 231 -0.74 -21.25 15.10
N LEU A 232 -0.24 -20.33 15.94
CA LEU A 232 0.80 -19.37 15.54
C LEU A 232 2.15 -20.06 15.27
N ASN A 233 2.39 -21.28 15.78
CA ASN A 233 3.61 -22.03 15.53
C ASN A 233 3.71 -22.50 14.07
N GLY A 234 2.59 -22.59 13.35
CA GLY A 234 2.59 -22.87 11.91
C GLY A 234 3.04 -21.68 11.03
N LEU A 235 3.08 -20.46 11.57
CA LEU A 235 3.50 -19.25 10.86
C LEU A 235 5.01 -19.05 10.84
N LEU A 236 5.67 -19.32 11.96
CA LEU A 236 7.12 -19.13 12.13
C LEU A 236 7.95 -19.90 11.09
N PRO A 237 7.70 -21.20 10.79
CA PRO A 237 8.43 -21.93 9.76
C PRO A 237 8.18 -21.41 8.33
N VAL A 238 7.02 -20.78 8.07
CA VAL A 238 6.70 -20.18 6.77
C VAL A 238 7.49 -18.89 6.59
N LEU A 239 7.61 -18.09 7.65
CA LEU A 239 8.38 -16.86 7.67
C LEU A 239 9.88 -17.15 7.57
N ASP A 240 10.40 -18.13 8.29
CA ASP A 240 11.79 -18.56 8.22
C ASP A 240 12.17 -19.08 6.82
N ASN A 241 11.33 -19.91 6.19
CA ASN A 241 11.55 -20.37 4.83
C ASN A 241 11.50 -19.22 3.80
N MET A 242 10.71 -18.17 4.04
CA MET A 242 10.66 -16.99 3.18
C MET A 242 11.89 -16.10 3.35
N ALA A 243 12.43 -15.99 4.55
CA ALA A 243 13.65 -15.23 4.84
C ALA A 243 14.92 -15.91 4.27
N HIS A 244 14.97 -17.25 4.26
CA HIS A 244 16.13 -18.04 3.84
C HIS A 244 16.11 -18.51 2.38
N SER A 245 15.00 -18.33 1.64
CA SER A 245 14.87 -18.71 0.22
C SER A 245 15.32 -17.63 -0.76
N GLN A 246 16.34 -16.85 -0.41
CA GLN A 246 16.95 -15.89 -1.34
C GLN A 246 17.96 -16.61 -2.23
N PRO A 247 17.88 -16.53 -3.57
CA PRO A 247 19.03 -16.79 -4.41
C PRO A 247 20.06 -15.67 -4.22
N ARG A 248 21.30 -16.05 -4.00
CA ARG A 248 22.47 -15.17 -3.99
C ARG A 248 22.64 -14.46 -5.34
#